data_5f219382717fec3f1fc71b1cb2424618
#
_entry.id   5f219382717fec3f1fc71b1cb2424618
#
_cell.length_a   1.000
_cell.length_b   1.000
_cell.length_c   1.000
_cell.angle_alpha   90.00
_cell.angle_beta   90.00
_cell.angle_gamma   90.00
#
_symmetry.space_group_name_H-M   'P 1'
#
loop_
_entity.id
_entity.type
_entity.pdbx_description
1 polymer ?
#
loop_
_entity_poly.entity_id
_entity_poly.type
_entity_poly.pdbx_seq_one_letter_code
_entity_poly.pdbx_strand_id
1 'polypeptide(L)'
;MLNRRAALVTAVASLVLALAACDSDTEAKPGAAGGPSVIAPGMPGEANSTLSAEEAADRRAEDDTPNSADVAYARKMIEHHAQALEMTRLVPDRARSGDVKRLALRISASQQPEIETMRGWLTTHGKSETAGTHAHDAMPGMATTAQLEKLRAAEGKAFDDLFLTLMIAHHEGAITMATDVKAQGNNLLIEEMADDVVAQQTSEINRMRRML
;
A
#
# COMPACT_ATOMS: atom_id res chain seq x y z
N MET A 1 8.61 -67.79 13.86
CA MET A 1 9.28 -67.95 12.56
C MET A 1 9.82 -66.58 12.16
N LEU A 2 11.00 -66.28 12.53
CA LEU A 2 12.32 -66.37 11.91
C LEU A 2 12.35 -65.99 10.41
N ASN A 3 12.96 -64.88 10.06
CA ASN A 3 14.04 -64.66 9.08
C ASN A 3 14.28 -63.14 8.91
N ARG A 4 15.35 -62.56 9.37
CA ARG A 4 16.78 -62.55 8.99
C ARG A 4 17.02 -62.09 7.55
N ARG A 5 17.87 -61.07 7.46
CA ARG A 5 18.91 -60.68 6.45
C ARG A 5 18.60 -59.33 5.82
N ALA A 6 19.57 -58.45 5.55
CA ALA A 6 21.03 -58.38 5.78
C ALA A 6 21.43 -56.92 5.46
N ALA A 7 22.46 -56.45 6.10
CA ALA A 7 23.14 -55.20 5.87
C ALA A 7 23.85 -55.17 4.51
N LEU A 8 23.92 -54.00 3.85
CA LEU A 8 24.90 -53.69 2.83
C LEU A 8 25.44 -52.30 3.10
N VAL A 9 26.69 -52.32 3.57
CA VAL A 9 27.58 -51.18 3.71
C VAL A 9 28.23 -50.95 2.35
N THR A 10 28.07 -49.77 1.78
CA THR A 10 28.89 -49.32 0.64
C THR A 10 29.61 -48.05 1.03
N ALA A 11 30.91 -48.19 1.28
CA ALA A 11 31.88 -47.12 1.42
C ALA A 11 32.14 -46.50 0.04
N VAL A 12 32.04 -45.20 -0.10
CA VAL A 12 32.56 -44.46 -1.25
C VAL A 12 33.58 -43.46 -0.77
N ALA A 13 34.75 -43.61 -1.35
CA ALA A 13 36.00 -42.95 -1.04
C ALA A 13 35.96 -41.43 -1.29
N SER A 14 36.59 -40.73 -0.37
CA SER A 14 36.88 -39.28 -0.45
C SER A 14 37.98 -39.03 -1.50
N LEU A 15 37.68 -38.18 -2.48
CA LEU A 15 38.69 -37.60 -3.36
C LEU A 15 38.88 -36.12 -2.96
N VAL A 16 40.01 -35.86 -2.27
CA VAL A 16 40.46 -34.50 -1.91
C VAL A 16 41.21 -33.94 -3.10
N LEU A 17 40.68 -32.92 -3.77
CA LEU A 17 41.42 -32.05 -4.68
C LEU A 17 41.84 -30.79 -3.92
N ALA A 18 43.15 -30.72 -3.61
CA ALA A 18 43.78 -29.47 -3.16
C ALA A 18 44.03 -28.57 -4.38
N LEU A 19 43.41 -27.41 -4.42
CA LEU A 19 43.81 -26.31 -5.30
C LEU A 19 44.50 -25.25 -4.47
N ALA A 20 45.73 -24.96 -4.89
CA ALA A 20 46.66 -24.04 -4.27
C ALA A 20 46.15 -22.60 -4.28
N ALA A 21 46.33 -21.94 -3.15
CA ALA A 21 46.10 -20.52 -2.95
C ALA A 21 47.09 -19.67 -3.75
N CYS A 22 46.61 -18.62 -4.40
CA CYS A 22 47.40 -17.42 -4.67
C CYS A 22 47.04 -16.39 -3.62
N ASP A 23 48.00 -16.17 -2.74
CA ASP A 23 48.01 -15.12 -1.74
C ASP A 23 48.16 -13.76 -2.45
N SER A 24 47.25 -12.87 -2.17
CA SER A 24 47.39 -11.43 -2.42
C SER A 24 46.84 -10.75 -1.19
N ASP A 25 47.72 -10.42 -0.28
CA ASP A 25 47.46 -9.57 0.88
C ASP A 25 46.85 -8.26 0.45
N THR A 26 45.54 -8.16 0.65
CA THR A 26 44.88 -6.87 0.83
C THR A 26 44.12 -6.99 2.14
N GLU A 27 44.63 -6.28 3.16
CA GLU A 27 43.95 -6.20 4.45
C GLU A 27 42.50 -5.78 4.26
N ALA A 28 41.59 -6.74 4.28
CA ALA A 28 40.19 -6.51 4.40
C ALA A 28 39.88 -6.26 5.88
N LYS A 29 39.54 -5.01 6.18
CA LYS A 29 38.92 -4.59 7.44
C LYS A 29 37.78 -5.55 7.79
N PRO A 30 37.68 -6.11 9.00
CA PRO A 30 36.63 -7.05 9.35
C PRO A 30 35.30 -6.28 9.38
N GLY A 31 34.45 -6.72 8.53
CA GLY A 31 33.25 -6.30 8.75
C GLY A 31 31.98 -6.30 8.29
N ALA A 32 31.29 -6.19 7.61
CA ALA A 32 29.85 -6.11 7.56
C ALA A 32 29.22 -7.50 7.53
N ALA A 33 28.46 -7.82 8.53
CA ALA A 33 27.52 -8.93 8.48
C ALA A 33 26.64 -8.76 7.22
N GLY A 34 26.64 -9.76 6.32
CA GLY A 34 26.04 -9.69 4.99
C GLY A 34 24.51 -9.66 5.02
N GLY A 35 23.93 -8.52 5.37
CA GLY A 35 22.52 -8.18 5.18
C GLY A 35 22.34 -7.20 4.01
N PRO A 36 21.12 -6.97 3.55
CA PRO A 36 20.84 -5.94 2.55
C PRO A 36 21.32 -4.58 3.04
N SER A 37 22.01 -3.83 2.17
CA SER A 37 22.48 -2.48 2.47
C SER A 37 21.76 -1.45 1.61
N VAL A 38 21.54 -0.26 2.19
CA VAL A 38 20.87 0.87 1.56
C VAL A 38 21.90 1.98 1.31
N ILE A 39 21.91 2.56 0.12
CA ILE A 39 22.72 3.74 -0.18
C ILE A 39 21.94 4.98 0.25
N ALA A 40 22.45 5.70 1.25
CA ALA A 40 21.91 6.99 1.65
C ALA A 40 22.63 8.10 0.89
N PRO A 41 21.91 8.97 0.15
CA PRO A 41 22.50 10.10 -0.53
C PRO A 41 23.14 11.06 0.47
N GLY A 42 24.37 11.54 0.17
CA GLY A 42 24.97 12.65 0.89
C GLY A 42 24.34 14.00 0.51
N MET A 43 24.59 15.03 1.30
CA MET A 43 24.21 16.40 0.91
C MET A 43 24.95 16.83 -0.36
N PRO A 44 24.48 17.86 -1.09
CA PRO A 44 25.18 18.36 -2.26
C PRO A 44 26.66 18.63 -1.98
N GLY A 45 27.55 17.84 -2.60
CA GLY A 45 29.00 17.88 -2.38
C GLY A 45 29.56 16.85 -1.42
N GLU A 46 28.75 16.04 -0.78
CA GLU A 46 29.15 14.93 0.07
C GLU A 46 29.02 13.58 -0.64
N ALA A 47 29.86 12.62 -0.24
CA ALA A 47 29.77 11.26 -0.77
C ALA A 47 28.57 10.52 -0.17
N ASN A 48 27.96 9.65 -0.98
CA ASN A 48 26.92 8.74 -0.49
C ASN A 48 27.47 7.80 0.59
N SER A 49 26.66 7.52 1.60
CA SER A 49 26.97 6.54 2.63
C SER A 49 26.22 5.24 2.37
N THR A 50 26.83 4.09 2.74
CA THR A 50 26.16 2.80 2.73
C THR A 50 25.77 2.48 4.16
N LEU A 51 24.47 2.28 4.39
CA LEU A 51 23.89 1.92 5.68
C LEU A 51 23.52 0.43 5.68
N SER A 52 23.63 -0.23 6.81
CA SER A 52 22.94 -1.50 7.02
C SER A 52 21.41 -1.28 7.04
N ALA A 53 20.63 -2.35 6.88
CA ALA A 53 19.18 -2.27 6.98
C ALA A 53 18.71 -1.76 8.36
N GLU A 54 19.46 -2.12 9.43
CA GLU A 54 19.20 -1.66 10.79
C GLU A 54 19.47 -0.15 10.94
N GLU A 55 20.63 0.33 10.50
CA GLU A 55 20.95 1.78 10.52
C GLU A 55 20.00 2.60 9.66
N ALA A 56 19.53 2.06 8.53
CA ALA A 56 18.53 2.72 7.70
C ALA A 56 17.16 2.76 8.39
N ALA A 57 16.79 1.72 9.11
CA ALA A 57 15.56 1.67 9.90
C ALA A 57 15.63 2.64 11.09
N ASP A 58 16.77 2.67 11.81
CA ASP A 58 16.99 3.60 12.93
C ASP A 58 16.93 5.07 12.47
N ARG A 59 17.57 5.41 11.35
CA ARG A 59 17.49 6.77 10.78
C ARG A 59 16.08 7.15 10.36
N ARG A 60 15.31 6.19 9.81
CA ARG A 60 13.91 6.41 9.46
C ARG A 60 13.05 6.59 10.71
N ALA A 61 13.31 5.84 11.78
CA ALA A 61 12.61 5.97 13.05
C ALA A 61 12.93 7.28 13.79
N GLU A 62 14.14 7.84 13.60
CA GLU A 62 14.55 9.12 14.20
C GLU A 62 13.83 10.33 13.58
N ASP A 63 13.30 10.22 12.35
CA ASP A 63 12.61 11.31 11.65
C ASP A 63 11.27 10.86 11.05
N ASP A 64 10.41 10.25 11.86
CA ASP A 64 9.02 9.90 11.52
C ASP A 64 8.04 11.08 11.72
N THR A 65 8.56 12.31 11.73
CA THR A 65 7.75 13.52 11.93
C THR A 65 6.86 13.77 10.71
N PRO A 66 5.54 13.84 10.87
CA PRO A 66 4.64 14.09 9.75
C PRO A 66 4.93 15.41 9.04
N ASN A 67 5.07 15.36 7.74
CA ASN A 67 5.20 16.54 6.90
C ASN A 67 3.85 17.00 6.32
N SER A 68 3.87 18.02 5.47
CA SER A 68 2.65 18.56 4.86
C SER A 68 1.97 17.60 3.88
N ALA A 69 2.73 16.70 3.24
CA ALA A 69 2.18 15.72 2.30
C ALA A 69 1.40 14.64 3.05
N ASP A 70 1.89 14.16 4.19
CA ASP A 70 1.21 13.21 5.05
C ASP A 70 -0.14 13.75 5.51
N VAL A 71 -0.15 14.99 6.02
CA VAL A 71 -1.37 15.64 6.50
C VAL A 71 -2.38 15.88 5.36
N ALA A 72 -1.89 16.29 4.19
CA ALA A 72 -2.73 16.50 3.02
C ALA A 72 -3.34 15.18 2.52
N TYR A 73 -2.56 14.10 2.50
CA TYR A 73 -3.03 12.77 2.14
C TYR A 73 -4.15 12.30 3.05
N ALA A 74 -3.93 12.31 4.37
CA ALA A 74 -4.94 11.86 5.33
C ALA A 74 -6.27 12.62 5.18
N ARG A 75 -6.22 13.95 5.04
CA ARG A 75 -7.42 14.79 4.84
C ARG A 75 -8.15 14.46 3.55
N LYS A 76 -7.42 14.42 2.43
CA LYS A 76 -7.99 14.15 1.11
C LYS A 76 -8.57 12.74 1.04
N MET A 77 -7.89 11.75 1.61
CA MET A 77 -8.34 10.36 1.57
C MET A 77 -9.58 10.13 2.44
N ILE A 78 -9.73 10.83 3.57
CA ILE A 78 -10.98 10.82 4.36
C ILE A 78 -12.16 11.30 3.51
N GLU A 79 -12.03 12.42 2.82
CA GLU A 79 -13.08 12.97 1.96
C GLU A 79 -13.36 12.06 0.76
N HIS A 80 -12.32 11.53 0.15
CA HIS A 80 -12.39 10.59 -0.97
C HIS A 80 -13.15 9.32 -0.56
N HIS A 81 -12.78 8.67 0.53
CA HIS A 81 -13.47 7.49 1.04
C HIS A 81 -14.92 7.77 1.43
N ALA A 82 -15.20 8.95 1.98
CA ALA A 82 -16.58 9.35 2.30
C ALA A 82 -17.49 9.33 1.07
N GLN A 83 -16.97 9.72 -0.11
CA GLN A 83 -17.75 9.62 -1.35
C GLN A 83 -17.98 8.16 -1.78
N ALA A 84 -17.00 7.28 -1.63
CA ALA A 84 -17.23 5.85 -1.90
C ALA A 84 -18.32 5.27 -1.00
N LEU A 85 -18.32 5.64 0.30
CA LEU A 85 -19.38 5.23 1.23
C LEU A 85 -20.75 5.79 0.83
N GLU A 86 -20.81 7.02 0.28
CA GLU A 86 -22.05 7.57 -0.27
C GLU A 86 -22.56 6.72 -1.45
N MET A 87 -21.68 6.36 -2.38
CA MET A 87 -22.06 5.49 -3.51
C MET A 87 -22.49 4.09 -3.06
N THR A 88 -21.77 3.48 -2.10
CA THR A 88 -22.11 2.13 -1.61
C THR A 88 -23.46 2.07 -0.88
N ARG A 89 -23.90 3.15 -0.22
CA ARG A 89 -25.22 3.24 0.44
C ARG A 89 -26.40 3.13 -0.52
N LEU A 90 -26.21 3.42 -1.80
CA LEU A 90 -27.26 3.29 -2.81
C LEU A 90 -27.48 1.86 -3.28
N VAL A 91 -26.46 1.01 -3.13
CA VAL A 91 -26.40 -0.33 -3.72
C VAL A 91 -27.49 -1.28 -3.22
N PRO A 92 -27.85 -1.37 -1.92
CA PRO A 92 -28.87 -2.31 -1.45
C PRO A 92 -30.20 -2.21 -2.19
N ASP A 93 -30.65 -0.98 -2.44
CA ASP A 93 -31.97 -0.68 -2.99
C ASP A 93 -31.98 -0.62 -4.53
N ARG A 94 -30.83 -0.31 -5.17
CA ARG A 94 -30.76 0.01 -6.60
C ARG A 94 -30.07 -1.06 -7.44
N ALA A 95 -29.13 -1.80 -6.87
CA ALA A 95 -28.37 -2.81 -7.61
C ALA A 95 -29.19 -4.07 -7.88
N ARG A 96 -29.07 -4.59 -9.10
CA ARG A 96 -29.64 -5.90 -9.48
C ARG A 96 -28.69 -7.03 -9.12
N SER A 97 -27.40 -6.84 -9.35
CA SER A 97 -26.35 -7.87 -9.20
C SER A 97 -26.04 -8.17 -7.73
N GLY A 98 -26.14 -9.45 -7.34
CA GLY A 98 -25.71 -9.90 -6.03
C GLY A 98 -24.20 -9.75 -5.83
N ASP A 99 -23.40 -9.81 -6.90
CA ASP A 99 -21.95 -9.60 -6.83
C ASP A 99 -21.61 -8.13 -6.54
N VAL A 100 -22.31 -7.20 -7.16
CA VAL A 100 -22.20 -5.75 -6.88
C VAL A 100 -22.57 -5.45 -5.42
N LYS A 101 -23.66 -6.06 -4.92
CA LYS A 101 -24.06 -5.90 -3.51
C LYS A 101 -22.99 -6.42 -2.54
N ARG A 102 -22.41 -7.59 -2.81
CA ARG A 102 -21.30 -8.12 -1.98
C ARG A 102 -20.04 -7.28 -2.05
N LEU A 103 -19.73 -6.75 -3.23
CA LEU A 103 -18.57 -5.85 -3.41
C LEU A 103 -18.77 -4.55 -2.61
N ALA A 104 -19.91 -3.90 -2.71
CA ALA A 104 -20.22 -2.67 -1.99
C ALA A 104 -20.13 -2.84 -0.46
N LEU A 105 -20.63 -3.96 0.06
CA LEU A 105 -20.49 -4.30 1.48
C LEU A 105 -19.01 -4.43 1.90
N ARG A 106 -18.15 -5.01 1.05
CA ARG A 106 -16.72 -5.12 1.31
C ARG A 106 -16.06 -3.76 1.31
N ILE A 107 -16.31 -2.94 0.28
CA ILE A 107 -15.77 -1.58 0.19
C ILE A 107 -16.16 -0.76 1.42
N SER A 108 -17.43 -0.80 1.84
CA SER A 108 -17.85 -0.05 3.02
C SER A 108 -17.24 -0.58 4.32
N ALA A 109 -17.04 -1.89 4.43
CA ALA A 109 -16.46 -2.52 5.62
C ALA A 109 -14.96 -2.23 5.76
N SER A 110 -14.23 -1.97 4.65
CA SER A 110 -12.82 -1.60 4.69
C SER A 110 -12.62 -0.09 4.84
N GLN A 111 -13.32 0.71 4.02
CA GLN A 111 -13.06 2.15 3.97
C GLN A 111 -13.58 2.92 5.20
N GLN A 112 -14.61 2.43 5.91
CA GLN A 112 -15.06 3.06 7.14
C GLN A 112 -13.99 3.04 8.24
N PRO A 113 -13.35 1.91 8.58
CA PRO A 113 -12.23 1.89 9.53
C PRO A 113 -11.00 2.70 9.07
N GLU A 114 -10.71 2.74 7.77
CA GLU A 114 -9.61 3.54 7.22
C GLU A 114 -9.82 5.03 7.49
N ILE A 115 -11.03 5.54 7.29
CA ILE A 115 -11.41 6.92 7.67
C ILE A 115 -11.14 7.17 9.15
N GLU A 116 -11.58 6.28 10.03
CA GLU A 116 -11.39 6.44 11.47
C GLU A 116 -9.91 6.39 11.88
N THR A 117 -9.12 5.54 11.22
CA THR A 117 -7.67 5.45 11.44
C THR A 117 -6.97 6.76 11.05
N MET A 118 -7.29 7.32 9.88
CA MET A 118 -6.75 8.60 9.43
C MET A 118 -7.17 9.77 10.33
N ARG A 119 -8.42 9.79 10.82
CA ARG A 119 -8.89 10.77 11.81
C ARG A 119 -8.14 10.67 13.13
N GLY A 120 -7.95 9.44 13.61
CA GLY A 120 -7.15 9.17 14.80
C GLY A 120 -5.72 9.67 14.64
N TRP A 121 -5.10 9.39 13.50
CA TRP A 121 -3.76 9.85 13.18
C TRP A 121 -3.66 11.39 13.16
N LEU A 122 -4.57 12.07 12.47
CA LEU A 122 -4.62 13.54 12.47
C LEU A 122 -4.74 14.09 13.90
N THR A 123 -5.62 13.51 14.72
CA THR A 123 -5.83 13.93 16.12
C THR A 123 -4.58 13.76 16.94
N THR A 124 -3.90 12.59 16.84
CA THR A 124 -2.67 12.28 17.57
C THR A 124 -1.55 13.28 17.25
N HIS A 125 -1.49 13.78 16.02
CA HIS A 125 -0.51 14.76 15.58
C HIS A 125 -0.98 16.22 15.69
N GLY A 126 -2.10 16.48 16.38
CA GLY A 126 -2.63 17.83 16.57
C GLY A 126 -3.06 18.53 15.29
N LYS A 127 -3.45 17.76 14.25
CA LYS A 127 -3.90 18.27 12.96
C LYS A 127 -5.42 18.24 12.87
N SER A 128 -6.03 19.33 12.38
CA SER A 128 -7.47 19.35 12.09
C SER A 128 -7.79 18.52 10.84
N GLU A 129 -8.95 17.85 10.82
CA GLU A 129 -9.47 17.19 9.62
C GLU A 129 -9.77 18.19 8.50
N THR A 130 -10.30 19.37 8.87
CA THR A 130 -10.57 20.43 7.89
C THR A 130 -9.29 21.19 7.53
N ALA A 131 -8.94 21.21 6.25
CA ALA A 131 -7.98 22.20 5.75
C ALA A 131 -8.67 23.57 5.86
N GLY A 132 -7.93 24.60 6.34
CA GLY A 132 -8.40 25.99 6.14
C GLY A 132 -8.75 26.19 4.66
N THR A 133 -9.65 27.12 4.39
CA THR A 133 -10.31 27.37 3.08
C THR A 133 -9.36 27.46 1.87
N HIS A 134 -8.75 26.36 1.50
CA HIS A 134 -8.06 26.23 0.24
C HIS A 134 -8.95 25.45 -0.72
N ALA A 135 -9.10 26.02 -1.93
CA ALA A 135 -9.89 25.47 -3.01
C ALA A 135 -9.82 23.95 -3.03
N HIS A 136 -10.96 23.32 -3.15
CA HIS A 136 -11.08 21.90 -3.44
C HIS A 136 -10.46 21.66 -4.81
N ASP A 137 -9.13 21.46 -4.87
CA ASP A 137 -8.51 20.88 -6.04
C ASP A 137 -9.23 19.57 -6.28
N ALA A 138 -9.78 19.40 -7.49
CA ALA A 138 -10.53 18.21 -7.85
C ALA A 138 -9.64 16.98 -7.58
N MET A 139 -9.98 16.20 -6.56
CA MET A 139 -9.23 14.99 -6.24
C MET A 139 -9.38 13.98 -7.38
N PRO A 140 -8.29 13.28 -7.75
CA PRO A 140 -8.34 12.29 -8.81
C PRO A 140 -9.46 11.27 -8.58
N GLY A 141 -10.20 10.94 -9.62
CA GLY A 141 -11.21 9.87 -9.58
C GLY A 141 -12.52 10.19 -8.88
N MET A 142 -12.66 11.33 -8.22
CA MET A 142 -13.92 11.72 -7.59
C MET A 142 -15.06 11.82 -8.62
N ALA A 143 -16.19 11.21 -8.29
CA ALA A 143 -17.41 11.38 -9.08
C ALA A 143 -17.94 12.81 -8.94
N THR A 144 -18.27 13.44 -10.06
CA THR A 144 -18.89 14.77 -10.08
C THR A 144 -20.32 14.73 -9.53
N THR A 145 -20.85 15.88 -9.10
CA THR A 145 -22.24 16.00 -8.66
C THR A 145 -23.22 15.43 -9.69
N ALA A 146 -23.01 15.75 -10.98
CA ALA A 146 -23.87 15.23 -12.06
C ALA A 146 -23.78 13.71 -12.23
N GLN A 147 -22.60 13.10 -12.00
CA GLN A 147 -22.43 11.65 -12.01
C GLN A 147 -23.11 10.99 -10.81
N LEU A 148 -23.02 11.56 -9.63
CA LEU A 148 -23.72 11.07 -8.43
C LEU A 148 -25.25 11.19 -8.60
N GLU A 149 -25.76 12.26 -9.18
CA GLU A 149 -27.18 12.40 -9.50
C GLU A 149 -27.67 11.33 -10.47
N LYS A 150 -26.89 11.05 -11.53
CA LYS A 150 -27.19 9.94 -12.45
C LYS A 150 -27.18 8.59 -11.74
N LEU A 151 -26.22 8.36 -10.84
CA LEU A 151 -26.13 7.12 -10.07
C LEU A 151 -27.36 6.96 -9.15
N ARG A 152 -27.78 8.04 -8.48
CA ARG A 152 -28.99 8.05 -7.63
C ARG A 152 -30.26 7.78 -8.40
N ALA A 153 -30.32 8.18 -9.68
CA ALA A 153 -31.47 7.97 -10.54
C ALA A 153 -31.51 6.60 -11.25
N ALA A 154 -30.36 5.94 -11.34
CA ALA A 154 -30.24 4.65 -12.02
C ALA A 154 -30.74 3.48 -11.15
N GLU A 155 -31.21 2.40 -11.80
CA GLU A 155 -31.65 1.17 -11.14
C GLU A 155 -31.26 -0.07 -11.97
N GLY A 156 -31.23 -1.23 -11.32
CA GLY A 156 -31.00 -2.50 -11.97
C GLY A 156 -29.62 -2.57 -12.64
N LYS A 157 -29.56 -3.11 -13.86
CA LYS A 157 -28.28 -3.26 -14.59
C LYS A 157 -27.64 -1.90 -14.90
N ALA A 158 -28.42 -0.88 -15.20
CA ALA A 158 -27.88 0.45 -15.49
C ALA A 158 -27.20 1.07 -14.26
N PHE A 159 -27.75 0.81 -13.07
CA PHE A 159 -27.09 1.16 -11.82
C PHE A 159 -25.80 0.36 -11.63
N ASP A 160 -25.82 -0.95 -11.81
CA ASP A 160 -24.66 -1.82 -11.63
C ASP A 160 -23.48 -1.37 -12.50
N ASP A 161 -23.71 -1.14 -13.80
CA ASP A 161 -22.68 -0.72 -14.73
C ASP A 161 -22.11 0.68 -14.37
N LEU A 162 -22.99 1.62 -14.02
CA LEU A 162 -22.55 2.98 -13.65
C LEU A 162 -21.81 3.00 -12.32
N PHE A 163 -22.28 2.25 -11.32
CA PHE A 163 -21.60 2.10 -10.03
C PHE A 163 -20.19 1.54 -10.21
N LEU A 164 -20.04 0.44 -10.96
CA LEU A 164 -18.75 -0.17 -11.23
C LEU A 164 -17.82 0.78 -11.96
N THR A 165 -18.32 1.50 -12.98
CA THR A 165 -17.52 2.46 -13.75
C THR A 165 -17.00 3.60 -12.87
N LEU A 166 -17.88 4.20 -12.06
CA LEU A 166 -17.51 5.29 -11.17
C LEU A 166 -16.58 4.83 -10.06
N MET A 167 -16.82 3.64 -9.48
CA MET A 167 -16.00 3.11 -8.41
C MET A 167 -14.61 2.68 -8.90
N ILE A 168 -14.47 2.20 -10.13
CA ILE A 168 -13.16 1.95 -10.75
C ILE A 168 -12.36 3.24 -10.86
N ALA A 169 -12.95 4.29 -11.44
CA ALA A 169 -12.28 5.59 -11.57
C ALA A 169 -11.90 6.18 -10.20
N HIS A 170 -12.80 6.04 -9.22
CA HIS A 170 -12.58 6.47 -7.84
C HIS A 170 -11.38 5.73 -7.21
N HIS A 171 -11.30 4.43 -7.34
CA HIS A 171 -10.19 3.62 -6.83
C HIS A 171 -8.86 3.94 -7.53
N GLU A 172 -8.87 4.16 -8.84
CA GLU A 172 -7.68 4.61 -9.58
C GLU A 172 -7.18 5.97 -9.06
N GLY A 173 -8.09 6.87 -8.70
CA GLY A 173 -7.76 8.14 -8.06
C GLY A 173 -7.14 7.99 -6.68
N ALA A 174 -7.67 7.10 -5.84
CA ALA A 174 -7.09 6.80 -4.53
C ALA A 174 -5.66 6.23 -4.64
N ILE A 175 -5.43 5.30 -5.59
CA ILE A 175 -4.09 4.75 -5.85
C ILE A 175 -3.12 5.85 -6.28
N THR A 176 -3.56 6.80 -7.11
CA THR A 176 -2.74 7.96 -7.49
C THR A 176 -2.33 8.77 -6.26
N MET A 177 -3.26 9.15 -5.39
CA MET A 177 -2.97 9.89 -4.16
C MET A 177 -2.07 9.11 -3.20
N ALA A 178 -2.28 7.80 -3.07
CA ALA A 178 -1.44 6.92 -2.24
C ALA A 178 0.00 6.83 -2.78
N THR A 179 0.16 6.74 -4.10
CA THR A 179 1.49 6.73 -4.74
C THR A 179 2.21 8.06 -4.56
N ASP A 180 1.48 9.17 -4.67
CA ASP A 180 2.04 10.52 -4.51
C ASP A 180 2.55 10.74 -3.08
N VAL A 181 1.80 10.33 -2.05
CA VAL A 181 2.25 10.48 -0.66
C VAL A 181 3.45 9.58 -0.35
N LYS A 182 3.53 8.38 -0.91
CA LYS A 182 4.71 7.51 -0.75
C LYS A 182 6.00 8.14 -1.30
N ALA A 183 5.89 9.04 -2.29
CA ALA A 183 7.02 9.75 -2.85
C ALA A 183 7.37 11.05 -2.10
N GLN A 184 6.46 11.62 -1.32
CA GLN A 184 6.56 12.96 -0.75
C GLN A 184 6.37 13.02 0.77
N GLY A 185 5.73 12.00 1.35
CA GLY A 185 5.50 11.87 2.79
C GLY A 185 6.76 11.46 3.54
N ASN A 186 6.69 11.56 4.86
CA ASN A 186 7.77 11.19 5.76
C ASN A 186 7.32 10.23 6.87
N ASN A 187 6.03 10.19 7.16
CA ASN A 187 5.51 9.40 8.28
C ASN A 187 5.27 7.95 7.90
N LEU A 188 5.88 7.02 8.63
CA LEU A 188 5.80 5.59 8.37
C LEU A 188 4.36 5.05 8.38
N LEU A 189 3.53 5.48 9.32
CA LEU A 189 2.14 5.01 9.40
C LEU A 189 1.30 5.48 8.22
N ILE A 190 1.56 6.67 7.69
CA ILE A 190 0.94 7.15 6.44
C ILE A 190 1.42 6.33 5.24
N GLU A 191 2.71 5.98 5.18
CA GLU A 191 3.25 5.10 4.13
C GLU A 191 2.57 3.72 4.17
N GLU A 192 2.42 3.11 5.36
CA GLU A 192 1.72 1.83 5.55
C GLU A 192 0.25 1.91 5.11
N MET A 193 -0.48 2.95 5.52
CA MET A 193 -1.86 3.15 5.06
C MET A 193 -1.96 3.32 3.55
N ALA A 194 -0.99 4.00 2.93
CA ALA A 194 -0.95 4.19 1.48
C ALA A 194 -0.67 2.86 0.75
N ASP A 195 0.20 2.01 1.29
CA ASP A 195 0.46 0.68 0.75
C ASP A 195 -0.78 -0.23 0.82
N ASP A 196 -1.49 -0.20 1.93
CA ASP A 196 -2.75 -0.95 2.09
C ASP A 196 -3.81 -0.49 1.08
N VAL A 197 -3.97 0.82 0.87
CA VAL A 197 -4.86 1.39 -0.15
C VAL A 197 -4.48 0.90 -1.54
N VAL A 198 -3.20 0.95 -1.92
CA VAL A 198 -2.73 0.50 -3.24
C VAL A 198 -3.04 -0.99 -3.44
N ALA A 199 -2.70 -1.84 -2.48
CA ALA A 199 -2.88 -3.28 -2.57
C ALA A 199 -4.37 -3.66 -2.66
N GLN A 200 -5.17 -3.15 -1.75
CA GLN A 200 -6.60 -3.47 -1.65
C GLN A 200 -7.36 -2.95 -2.86
N GLN A 201 -7.22 -1.68 -3.20
CA GLN A 201 -8.01 -1.08 -4.27
C GLN A 201 -7.60 -1.58 -5.65
N THR A 202 -6.33 -1.96 -5.87
CA THR A 202 -5.93 -2.70 -7.08
C THR A 202 -6.68 -4.03 -7.21
N SER A 203 -6.81 -4.78 -6.11
CA SER A 203 -7.57 -6.04 -6.09
C SER A 203 -9.06 -5.82 -6.40
N GLU A 204 -9.65 -4.76 -5.84
CA GLU A 204 -11.05 -4.40 -6.06
C GLU A 204 -11.32 -3.93 -7.50
N ILE A 205 -10.44 -3.11 -8.09
CA ILE A 205 -10.51 -2.72 -9.51
C ILE A 205 -10.53 -3.96 -10.41
N ASN A 206 -9.62 -4.90 -10.19
CA ASN A 206 -9.57 -6.14 -10.96
C ASN A 206 -10.86 -6.96 -10.83
N ARG A 207 -11.48 -6.95 -9.66
CA ARG A 207 -12.78 -7.59 -9.45
C ARG A 207 -13.91 -6.86 -10.17
N MET A 208 -13.97 -5.53 -10.07
CA MET A 208 -14.99 -4.69 -10.73
C MET A 208 -14.94 -4.82 -12.25
N ARG A 209 -13.74 -4.82 -12.84
CA ARG A 209 -13.56 -5.00 -14.29
C ARG A 209 -14.07 -6.36 -14.81
N ARG A 210 -14.08 -7.39 -13.98
CA ARG A 210 -14.65 -8.69 -14.35
C ARG A 210 -16.19 -8.75 -14.21
N MET A 211 -16.80 -7.76 -13.60
CA MET A 211 -18.25 -7.67 -13.41
C MET A 211 -18.93 -6.81 -14.50
N LEU A 212 -18.17 -5.95 -15.20
CA LEU A 212 -18.60 -5.18 -16.38
C LEU A 212 -18.70 -6.07 -17.61
#